data_9ed882a964cf74b99f380de71951c4ef
#
_entry.id   9ed882a964cf74b99f380de71951c4ef
#
_cell.length_a   1.000
_cell.length_b   1.000
_cell.length_c   1.000
_cell.angle_alpha   90.00
_cell.angle_beta   90.00
_cell.angle_gamma   90.00
#
_symmetry.space_group_name_H-M   'P 1'
#
loop_
_entity.id
_entity.type
_entity.pdbx_description
1 polymer ?
#
loop_
_entity_poly.entity_id
_entity_poly.type
_entity_poly.pdbx_seq_one_letter_code
_entity_poly.pdbx_strand_id
1 'polypeptide(L)'
;MPAAAAAAARTMAARRAAGEPLQYIFGPWPFRDLNLRVDARVLIPRPETEQVVEVALGEARRLAAAAAGAGPGDGAGPGLVAVDAGTGSGAIALALASALGAGVLRQVWATDRSAGALEVAAANVQVCSPMVAGGLPDIELVRGSWLAPLPERLRGHVDLVVSNPPYVTEEEWAGLDREVRTEPRQALVAGPGRTGVPGLADVEAVLEEALLWVGRPGAVVIELAPHQADAAQDRARQLGYDEVRVEPDLAGRPRALVARRSGSE
;
A
#
# COMPACT_ATOMS: atom_id res chain seq x y z
N MET A 1 -7.91 23.15 -34.40
CA MET A 1 -8.02 22.93 -32.96
C MET A 1 -8.60 24.17 -32.31
N PRO A 2 -9.63 24.09 -31.42
CA PRO A 2 -10.17 25.26 -30.73
C PRO A 2 -9.07 26.02 -29.96
N ALA A 3 -9.13 27.35 -29.93
CA ALA A 3 -8.11 28.21 -29.29
C ALA A 3 -7.88 27.83 -27.79
N ALA A 4 -8.95 27.48 -27.09
CA ALA A 4 -8.87 27.01 -25.70
C ALA A 4 -8.07 25.72 -25.55
N ALA A 5 -8.26 24.72 -26.43
CA ALA A 5 -7.50 23.48 -26.43
C ALA A 5 -6.01 23.70 -26.73
N ALA A 6 -5.71 24.64 -27.66
CA ALA A 6 -4.33 25.02 -27.94
C ALA A 6 -3.65 25.72 -26.75
N ALA A 7 -4.38 26.56 -26.01
CA ALA A 7 -3.87 27.18 -24.78
C ALA A 7 -3.61 26.15 -23.67
N ALA A 8 -4.55 25.25 -23.43
CA ALA A 8 -4.38 24.16 -22.47
C ALA A 8 -3.16 23.28 -22.80
N ALA A 9 -3.01 22.87 -24.07
CA ALA A 9 -1.86 22.07 -24.50
C ALA A 9 -0.52 22.82 -24.28
N ARG A 10 -0.45 24.13 -24.54
CA ARG A 10 0.76 24.94 -24.26
C ARG A 10 1.07 24.98 -22.77
N THR A 11 0.04 25.14 -21.92
CA THR A 11 0.21 25.13 -20.45
C THR A 11 0.75 23.78 -19.98
N MET A 12 0.18 22.66 -20.45
CA MET A 12 0.66 21.32 -20.14
C MET A 12 2.11 21.09 -20.59
N ALA A 13 2.44 21.53 -21.82
CA ALA A 13 3.79 21.43 -22.33
C ALA A 13 4.81 22.27 -21.51
N ALA A 14 4.42 23.45 -21.04
CA ALA A 14 5.26 24.28 -20.18
C ALA A 14 5.49 23.61 -18.79
N ARG A 15 4.47 23.01 -18.19
CA ARG A 15 4.58 22.23 -16.95
C ARG A 15 5.54 21.05 -17.14
N ARG A 16 5.39 20.31 -18.25
CA ARG A 16 6.29 19.20 -18.58
C ARG A 16 7.73 19.65 -18.77
N ALA A 17 7.95 20.75 -19.50
CA ALA A 17 9.29 21.34 -19.69
C ALA A 17 9.93 21.79 -18.38
N ALA A 18 9.11 22.19 -17.39
CA ALA A 18 9.56 22.49 -16.03
C ALA A 18 9.93 21.24 -15.20
N GLY A 19 9.71 20.01 -15.73
CA GLY A 19 10.04 18.74 -15.10
C GLY A 19 8.90 18.14 -14.25
N GLU A 20 7.67 18.64 -14.41
CA GLU A 20 6.52 18.04 -13.71
C GLU A 20 6.16 16.69 -14.34
N PRO A 21 5.86 15.64 -13.53
CA PRO A 21 5.45 14.34 -14.02
C PRO A 21 4.20 14.41 -14.90
N LEU A 22 4.17 13.63 -15.97
CA LEU A 22 3.00 13.56 -16.86
C LEU A 22 1.72 13.18 -16.11
N GLN A 23 1.84 12.33 -15.12
CA GLN A 23 0.75 11.88 -14.28
C GLN A 23 0.06 13.04 -13.55
N TYR A 24 0.84 13.98 -13.03
CA TYR A 24 0.30 15.18 -12.38
C TYR A 24 -0.28 16.20 -13.38
N ILE A 25 0.20 16.17 -14.62
CA ILE A 25 -0.28 17.09 -15.68
C ILE A 25 -1.62 16.61 -16.23
N PHE A 26 -1.76 15.29 -16.48
CA PHE A 26 -2.95 14.72 -17.10
C PHE A 26 -4.07 14.41 -16.10
N GLY A 27 -3.75 14.20 -14.83
CA GLY A 27 -4.72 13.91 -13.78
C GLY A 27 -4.89 12.43 -13.57
N PRO A 28 -6.03 11.81 -13.97
CA PRO A 28 -6.25 10.41 -13.65
C PRO A 28 -5.17 9.49 -14.22
N TRP A 29 -4.60 8.65 -13.34
CA TRP A 29 -3.55 7.70 -13.67
C TRP A 29 -4.03 6.27 -13.47
N PRO A 30 -3.85 5.36 -14.44
CA PRO A 30 -4.29 4.00 -14.31
C PRO A 30 -3.48 3.24 -13.26
N PHE A 31 -4.18 2.48 -12.43
CA PHE A 31 -3.61 1.51 -11.50
C PHE A 31 -4.56 0.33 -11.43
N ARG A 32 -4.16 -0.83 -11.99
CA ARG A 32 -5.06 -1.97 -12.22
C ARG A 32 -6.32 -1.55 -13.00
N ASP A 33 -7.48 -1.86 -12.47
CA ASP A 33 -8.78 -1.51 -13.08
C ASP A 33 -9.28 -0.11 -12.66
N LEU A 34 -8.47 0.67 -11.95
CA LEU A 34 -8.83 1.96 -11.40
C LEU A 34 -8.16 3.11 -12.16
N ASN A 35 -8.82 4.27 -12.18
CA ASN A 35 -8.24 5.53 -12.62
C ASN A 35 -8.13 6.49 -11.43
N LEU A 36 -6.95 6.62 -10.87
CA LEU A 36 -6.69 7.36 -9.65
C LEU A 36 -6.25 8.79 -9.91
N ARG A 37 -6.78 9.74 -9.18
CA ARG A 37 -6.25 11.10 -9.13
C ARG A 37 -4.90 11.07 -8.41
N VAL A 38 -3.92 11.74 -8.99
CA VAL A 38 -2.60 11.92 -8.40
C VAL A 38 -2.15 13.37 -8.58
N ASP A 39 -1.48 13.91 -7.58
CA ASP A 39 -0.83 15.21 -7.62
C ASP A 39 0.38 15.24 -6.67
N ALA A 40 1.07 16.36 -6.56
CA ALA A 40 2.31 16.51 -5.80
C ALA A 40 2.20 16.19 -4.28
N ARG A 41 1.03 15.81 -3.79
CA ARG A 41 0.82 15.38 -2.39
C ARG A 41 1.04 13.89 -2.18
N VAL A 42 1.09 13.08 -3.25
CA VAL A 42 1.17 11.62 -3.19
C VAL A 42 2.23 11.06 -4.13
N LEU A 43 2.78 9.90 -3.78
CA LEU A 43 3.55 9.08 -4.69
C LEU A 43 2.67 8.65 -5.87
N ILE A 44 3.19 8.72 -7.07
CA ILE A 44 2.54 8.17 -8.27
C ILE A 44 2.57 6.64 -8.16
N PRO A 45 1.41 5.95 -8.18
CA PRO A 45 1.37 4.49 -8.11
C PRO A 45 2.23 3.85 -9.20
N ARG A 46 3.06 2.88 -8.83
CA ARG A 46 4.02 2.20 -9.71
C ARG A 46 3.44 0.88 -10.22
N PRO A 47 3.81 0.44 -11.44
CA PRO A 47 3.41 -0.88 -11.96
C PRO A 47 3.88 -2.04 -11.06
N GLU A 48 5.03 -1.91 -10.40
CA GLU A 48 5.54 -2.90 -9.45
C GLU A 48 4.61 -3.07 -8.24
N THR A 49 3.98 -2.00 -7.79
CA THR A 49 3.00 -2.04 -6.69
C THR A 49 1.74 -2.84 -7.07
N GLU A 50 1.38 -2.93 -8.36
CA GLU A 50 0.28 -3.80 -8.80
C GLU A 50 0.59 -5.29 -8.53
N GLN A 51 1.87 -5.70 -8.63
CA GLN A 51 2.29 -7.06 -8.28
C GLN A 51 2.19 -7.31 -6.77
N VAL A 52 2.53 -6.31 -5.96
CA VAL A 52 2.35 -6.39 -4.50
C VAL A 52 0.87 -6.57 -4.14
N VAL A 53 -0.02 -5.86 -4.83
CA VAL A 53 -1.47 -6.05 -4.68
C VAL A 53 -1.89 -7.47 -5.08
N GLU A 54 -1.37 -8.05 -6.16
CA GLU A 54 -1.68 -9.44 -6.54
C GLU A 54 -1.27 -10.44 -5.45
N VAL A 55 -0.09 -10.28 -4.87
CA VAL A 55 0.37 -11.09 -3.74
C VAL A 55 -0.57 -10.93 -2.54
N ALA A 56 -0.96 -9.70 -2.21
CA ALA A 56 -1.88 -9.40 -1.12
C ALA A 56 -3.28 -9.99 -1.35
N LEU A 57 -3.79 -9.97 -2.58
CA LEU A 57 -5.05 -10.61 -2.98
C LEU A 57 -4.99 -12.14 -2.80
N GLY A 58 -3.84 -12.76 -3.12
CA GLY A 58 -3.59 -14.17 -2.86
C GLY A 58 -3.67 -14.50 -1.38
N GLU A 59 -3.04 -13.69 -0.51
CA GLU A 59 -3.10 -13.87 0.94
C GLU A 59 -4.52 -13.65 1.49
N ALA A 60 -5.24 -12.62 1.03
CA ALA A 60 -6.62 -12.38 1.43
C ALA A 60 -7.53 -13.57 1.10
N ARG A 61 -7.44 -14.12 -0.12
CA ARG A 61 -8.22 -15.30 -0.53
C ARG A 61 -7.89 -16.53 0.29
N ARG A 62 -6.60 -16.74 0.61
CA ARG A 62 -6.15 -17.83 1.51
C ARG A 62 -6.77 -17.69 2.89
N LEU A 63 -6.72 -16.49 3.49
CA LEU A 63 -7.29 -16.18 4.81
C LEU A 63 -8.81 -16.36 4.82
N ALA A 64 -9.50 -15.88 3.79
CA ALA A 64 -10.94 -16.06 3.67
C ALA A 64 -11.35 -17.54 3.56
N ALA A 65 -10.61 -18.33 2.79
CA ALA A 65 -10.82 -19.77 2.68
C ALA A 65 -10.61 -20.50 4.01
N ALA A 66 -9.59 -20.14 4.78
CA ALA A 66 -9.32 -20.68 6.11
C ALA A 66 -10.45 -20.32 7.10
N ALA A 67 -10.94 -19.08 7.07
CA ALA A 67 -12.06 -18.65 7.93
C ALA A 67 -13.36 -19.39 7.59
N ALA A 68 -13.64 -19.64 6.32
CA ALA A 68 -14.83 -20.37 5.88
C ALA A 68 -14.82 -21.84 6.34
N GLY A 69 -13.63 -22.46 6.48
CA GLY A 69 -13.45 -23.82 6.97
C GLY A 69 -13.54 -23.96 8.50
N ALA A 70 -13.35 -22.87 9.24
CA ALA A 70 -13.33 -22.89 10.71
C ALA A 70 -14.73 -22.79 11.37
N GLY A 71 -15.78 -22.54 10.61
CA GLY A 71 -17.13 -22.28 11.14
C GLY A 71 -17.27 -20.89 11.76
N PRO A 72 -18.47 -20.49 12.24
CA PRO A 72 -18.68 -19.20 12.89
C PRO A 72 -17.92 -19.15 14.22
N GLY A 73 -16.78 -18.45 14.22
CA GLY A 73 -15.98 -18.18 15.41
C GLY A 73 -16.52 -17.01 16.22
N ASP A 74 -16.12 -16.97 17.48
CA ASP A 74 -16.58 -15.97 18.48
C ASP A 74 -16.16 -14.54 18.09
N GLY A 75 -17.13 -13.75 17.62
CA GLY A 75 -17.10 -12.29 17.72
C GLY A 75 -16.65 -11.46 16.53
N ALA A 76 -16.09 -12.01 15.45
CA ALA A 76 -15.87 -11.26 14.21
C ALA A 76 -17.01 -11.56 13.22
N GLY A 77 -17.70 -10.53 12.73
CA GLY A 77 -18.67 -10.68 11.66
C GLY A 77 -18.00 -11.24 10.38
N PRO A 78 -18.75 -11.75 9.42
CA PRO A 78 -18.19 -12.32 8.20
C PRO A 78 -17.36 -11.29 7.43
N GLY A 79 -16.19 -11.67 6.94
CA GLY A 79 -15.29 -10.88 6.13
C GLY A 79 -14.02 -10.39 6.87
N LEU A 80 -12.97 -10.20 6.09
CA LEU A 80 -11.64 -9.83 6.55
C LEU A 80 -11.53 -8.33 6.84
N VAL A 81 -10.63 -8.01 7.76
CA VAL A 81 -10.15 -6.64 8.00
C VAL A 81 -8.76 -6.49 7.38
N ALA A 82 -8.63 -5.56 6.43
CA ALA A 82 -7.35 -5.23 5.82
C ALA A 82 -6.88 -3.83 6.23
N VAL A 83 -5.57 -3.63 6.26
CA VAL A 83 -4.93 -2.33 6.49
C VAL A 83 -3.98 -2.02 5.34
N ASP A 84 -4.10 -0.83 4.76
CA ASP A 84 -3.13 -0.23 3.85
C ASP A 84 -2.33 0.82 4.63
N ALA A 85 -1.11 0.47 5.04
CA ALA A 85 -0.28 1.32 5.87
C ALA A 85 0.64 2.21 5.00
N GLY A 86 0.45 3.53 5.06
CA GLY A 86 1.07 4.48 4.15
C GLY A 86 0.33 4.56 2.82
N THR A 87 -0.98 4.77 2.87
CA THR A 87 -1.90 4.60 1.73
C THR A 87 -1.67 5.55 0.55
N GLY A 88 -1.02 6.71 0.78
CA GLY A 88 -0.76 7.69 -0.27
C GLY A 88 -2.02 8.12 -1.00
N SER A 89 -2.14 7.77 -2.28
CA SER A 89 -3.32 8.05 -3.11
C SER A 89 -4.52 7.12 -2.84
N GLY A 90 -4.39 6.15 -1.94
CA GLY A 90 -5.39 5.11 -1.72
C GLY A 90 -5.30 3.93 -2.70
N ALA A 91 -4.22 3.84 -3.48
CA ALA A 91 -4.09 2.88 -4.57
C ALA A 91 -4.24 1.42 -4.12
N ILE A 92 -3.52 1.01 -3.08
CA ILE A 92 -3.57 -0.36 -2.55
C ILE A 92 -4.92 -0.62 -1.91
N ALA A 93 -5.39 0.27 -1.02
CA ALA A 93 -6.68 0.12 -0.34
C ALA A 93 -7.83 -0.06 -1.34
N LEU A 94 -7.91 0.81 -2.36
CA LEU A 94 -8.94 0.76 -3.39
C LEU A 94 -8.82 -0.47 -4.28
N ALA A 95 -7.61 -0.89 -4.63
CA ALA A 95 -7.39 -2.08 -5.45
C ALA A 95 -7.82 -3.37 -4.70
N LEU A 96 -7.49 -3.48 -3.41
CA LEU A 96 -7.98 -4.58 -2.56
C LEU A 96 -9.51 -4.56 -2.46
N ALA A 97 -10.09 -3.39 -2.16
CA ALA A 97 -11.52 -3.21 -2.01
C ALA A 97 -12.29 -3.52 -3.30
N SER A 98 -11.78 -3.08 -4.45
CA SER A 98 -12.38 -3.33 -5.77
C SER A 98 -12.34 -4.82 -6.16
N ALA A 99 -11.18 -5.47 -5.94
CA ALA A 99 -10.97 -6.85 -6.39
C ALA A 99 -11.65 -7.90 -5.50
N LEU A 100 -11.82 -7.64 -4.21
CA LEU A 100 -12.39 -8.57 -3.24
C LEU A 100 -13.85 -8.26 -2.88
N GLY A 101 -14.24 -6.99 -2.93
CA GLY A 101 -15.59 -6.53 -2.61
C GLY A 101 -16.01 -6.79 -1.15
N ALA A 102 -17.22 -6.37 -0.79
CA ALA A 102 -17.78 -6.53 0.54
C ALA A 102 -18.08 -8.00 0.91
N GLY A 103 -18.04 -8.92 -0.07
CA GLY A 103 -18.22 -10.37 0.18
C GLY A 103 -16.99 -11.02 0.83
N VAL A 104 -15.81 -10.44 0.69
CA VAL A 104 -14.55 -10.94 1.27
C VAL A 104 -13.99 -9.97 2.30
N LEU A 105 -13.98 -8.67 1.98
CA LEU A 105 -13.51 -7.63 2.90
C LEU A 105 -14.69 -7.00 3.64
N ARG A 106 -14.68 -7.07 4.96
CA ARG A 106 -15.61 -6.33 5.81
C ARG A 106 -15.22 -4.86 5.89
N GLN A 107 -13.93 -4.58 6.04
CA GLN A 107 -13.41 -3.24 6.26
C GLN A 107 -11.97 -3.11 5.77
N VAL A 108 -11.63 -1.94 5.23
CA VAL A 108 -10.26 -1.55 4.89
C VAL A 108 -9.91 -0.29 5.67
N TRP A 109 -8.82 -0.34 6.42
CA TRP A 109 -8.23 0.82 7.09
C TRP A 109 -7.07 1.32 6.26
N ALA A 110 -7.10 2.58 5.86
CA ALA A 110 -6.06 3.19 5.07
C ALA A 110 -5.43 4.33 5.88
N THR A 111 -4.18 4.15 6.29
CA THR A 111 -3.49 5.11 7.16
C THR A 111 -2.44 5.89 6.40
N ASP A 112 -2.25 7.16 6.73
CA ASP A 112 -1.14 7.98 6.25
C ASP A 112 -0.85 9.13 7.23
N ARG A 113 0.42 9.47 7.40
CA ARG A 113 0.82 10.62 8.22
C ARG A 113 0.50 11.97 7.57
N SER A 114 0.42 11.99 6.23
CA SER A 114 0.14 13.18 5.42
C SER A 114 -1.36 13.41 5.30
N ALA A 115 -1.85 14.52 5.85
CA ALA A 115 -3.23 14.94 5.65
C ALA A 115 -3.54 15.18 4.16
N GLY A 116 -2.57 15.74 3.40
CA GLY A 116 -2.73 15.94 1.95
C GLY A 116 -2.86 14.64 1.17
N ALA A 117 -2.15 13.57 1.58
CA ALA A 117 -2.31 12.25 0.98
C ALA A 117 -3.73 11.70 1.24
N LEU A 118 -4.21 11.80 2.47
CA LEU A 118 -5.57 11.35 2.82
C LEU A 118 -6.67 12.14 2.08
N GLU A 119 -6.46 13.43 1.78
CA GLU A 119 -7.38 14.20 0.94
C GLU A 119 -7.44 13.64 -0.48
N VAL A 120 -6.30 13.25 -1.05
CA VAL A 120 -6.24 12.60 -2.38
C VAL A 120 -6.90 11.23 -2.32
N ALA A 121 -6.60 10.42 -1.31
CA ALA A 121 -7.22 9.10 -1.10
C ALA A 121 -8.74 9.22 -0.97
N ALA A 122 -9.25 10.18 -0.18
CA ALA A 122 -10.68 10.43 -0.03
C ALA A 122 -11.37 10.79 -1.36
N ALA A 123 -10.72 11.64 -2.17
CA ALA A 123 -11.22 11.97 -3.50
C ALA A 123 -11.26 10.74 -4.42
N ASN A 124 -10.27 9.86 -4.32
CA ASN A 124 -10.23 8.61 -5.08
C ASN A 124 -11.32 7.63 -4.64
N VAL A 125 -11.55 7.49 -3.33
CA VAL A 125 -12.65 6.66 -2.81
C VAL A 125 -14.00 7.15 -3.37
N GLN A 126 -14.25 8.46 -3.35
CA GLN A 126 -15.48 9.03 -3.89
C GLN A 126 -15.68 8.77 -5.39
N VAL A 127 -14.61 8.86 -6.18
CA VAL A 127 -14.65 8.65 -7.64
C VAL A 127 -14.79 7.17 -7.99
N CYS A 128 -14.07 6.28 -7.31
CA CYS A 128 -14.03 4.86 -7.62
C CYS A 128 -15.26 4.10 -7.07
N SER A 129 -15.84 4.51 -5.95
CA SER A 129 -16.95 3.81 -5.30
C SER A 129 -18.15 3.52 -6.22
N PRO A 130 -18.65 4.45 -7.04
CA PRO A 130 -19.74 4.17 -7.96
C PRO A 130 -19.38 3.22 -9.12
N MET A 131 -18.09 3.00 -9.38
CA MET A 131 -17.59 2.22 -10.52
C MET A 131 -17.42 0.74 -10.17
N VAL A 132 -17.43 0.39 -8.89
CA VAL A 132 -17.23 -1.00 -8.43
C VAL A 132 -18.59 -1.72 -8.32
N ALA A 133 -18.75 -2.78 -9.10
CA ALA A 133 -19.96 -3.60 -9.07
C ALA A 133 -20.12 -4.25 -7.67
N GLY A 134 -21.29 -4.09 -7.07
CA GLY A 134 -21.55 -4.60 -5.71
C GLY A 134 -21.11 -3.66 -4.58
N GLY A 135 -20.52 -2.51 -4.91
CA GLY A 135 -20.03 -1.52 -3.94
C GLY A 135 -18.67 -1.89 -3.34
N LEU A 136 -17.99 -0.88 -2.79
CA LEU A 136 -16.78 -1.08 -2.00
C LEU A 136 -17.16 -1.52 -0.57
N PRO A 137 -16.29 -2.30 0.11
CA PRO A 137 -16.36 -2.43 1.55
C PRO A 137 -16.16 -1.06 2.22
N ASP A 138 -16.41 -0.99 3.51
CA ASP A 138 -16.15 0.22 4.28
C ASP A 138 -14.64 0.56 4.28
N ILE A 139 -14.28 1.78 3.82
CA ILE A 139 -12.90 2.25 3.75
C ILE A 139 -12.73 3.43 4.72
N GLU A 140 -12.00 3.19 5.79
CA GLU A 140 -11.69 4.18 6.83
C GLU A 140 -10.31 4.82 6.60
N LEU A 141 -10.31 6.13 6.36
CA LEU A 141 -9.09 6.92 6.18
C LEU A 141 -8.66 7.53 7.52
N VAL A 142 -7.49 7.17 8.02
CA VAL A 142 -7.04 7.58 9.34
C VAL A 142 -5.64 8.20 9.30
N ARG A 143 -5.50 9.38 9.91
CA ARG A 143 -4.23 10.08 9.96
C ARG A 143 -3.34 9.54 11.07
N GLY A 144 -2.14 9.11 10.72
CA GLY A 144 -1.11 8.70 11.66
C GLY A 144 -0.01 7.89 10.99
N SER A 145 0.97 7.46 11.76
CA SER A 145 2.10 6.67 11.28
C SER A 145 1.75 5.19 11.35
N TRP A 146 1.93 4.50 10.27
CA TRP A 146 1.75 3.06 10.08
C TRP A 146 0.44 2.54 10.72
N LEU A 147 0.53 1.66 11.72
CA LEU A 147 -0.64 1.07 12.37
C LEU A 147 -1.01 1.74 13.70
N ALA A 148 -0.18 2.67 14.19
CA ALA A 148 -0.42 3.35 15.47
C ALA A 148 -1.79 4.05 15.60
N PRO A 149 -2.39 4.64 14.53
CA PRO A 149 -3.67 5.33 14.65
C PRO A 149 -4.89 4.39 14.65
N LEU A 150 -4.71 3.09 14.47
CA LEU A 150 -5.81 2.12 14.47
C LEU A 150 -6.48 2.03 15.86
N PRO A 151 -7.81 1.85 15.90
CA PRO A 151 -8.51 1.72 17.18
C PRO A 151 -8.14 0.40 17.89
N GLU A 152 -7.97 0.47 19.21
CA GLU A 152 -7.54 -0.66 20.07
C GLU A 152 -8.35 -1.96 19.86
N ARG A 153 -9.62 -1.86 19.49
CA ARG A 153 -10.46 -3.02 19.20
C ARG A 153 -9.96 -3.89 18.03
N LEU A 154 -9.04 -3.37 17.22
CA LEU A 154 -8.43 -4.11 16.10
C LEU A 154 -7.14 -4.84 16.49
N ARG A 155 -6.63 -4.66 17.70
CA ARG A 155 -5.44 -5.41 18.14
C ARG A 155 -5.69 -6.91 18.08
N GLY A 156 -4.83 -7.62 17.34
CA GLY A 156 -4.96 -9.05 17.10
C GLY A 156 -6.14 -9.45 16.20
N HIS A 157 -6.83 -8.49 15.56
CA HIS A 157 -8.01 -8.72 14.71
C HIS A 157 -7.87 -8.19 13.28
N VAL A 158 -6.70 -7.74 12.89
CA VAL A 158 -6.37 -7.41 11.49
C VAL A 158 -5.95 -8.70 10.80
N ASP A 159 -6.56 -9.02 9.67
CA ASP A 159 -6.25 -10.23 8.91
C ASP A 159 -5.09 -10.01 7.96
N LEU A 160 -5.04 -8.83 7.32
CA LEU A 160 -4.05 -8.50 6.30
C LEU A 160 -3.54 -7.08 6.47
N VAL A 161 -2.22 -6.91 6.54
CA VAL A 161 -1.55 -5.61 6.42
C VAL A 161 -0.82 -5.56 5.09
N VAL A 162 -1.01 -4.49 4.33
CA VAL A 162 -0.25 -4.22 3.10
C VAL A 162 0.40 -2.86 3.21
N SER A 163 1.60 -2.71 2.69
CA SER A 163 2.31 -1.43 2.67
C SER A 163 3.26 -1.32 1.49
N ASN A 164 3.34 -0.12 0.91
CA ASN A 164 4.47 0.31 0.08
C ASN A 164 5.19 1.44 0.83
N PRO A 165 6.07 1.12 1.78
CA PRO A 165 6.77 2.12 2.57
C PRO A 165 7.89 2.77 1.76
N PRO A 166 8.39 3.95 2.15
CA PRO A 166 9.63 4.51 1.62
C PRO A 166 10.79 3.51 1.78
N TYR A 167 11.64 3.41 0.77
CA TYR A 167 12.81 2.52 0.79
C TYR A 167 14.04 3.10 0.08
N VAL A 168 13.94 4.29 -0.52
CA VAL A 168 15.05 4.99 -1.17
C VAL A 168 15.97 5.57 -0.10
N THR A 169 17.26 5.41 -0.26
CA THR A 169 18.26 6.02 0.65
C THR A 169 18.50 7.50 0.33
N GLU A 170 19.12 8.23 1.26
CA GLU A 170 19.54 9.62 1.03
C GLU A 170 20.53 9.75 -0.13
N GLU A 171 21.40 8.77 -0.30
CA GLU A 171 22.39 8.74 -1.40
C GLU A 171 21.70 8.52 -2.74
N GLU A 172 20.79 7.55 -2.81
CA GLU A 172 20.01 7.26 -4.01
C GLU A 172 19.11 8.45 -4.39
N TRP A 173 18.50 9.14 -3.41
CA TRP A 173 17.68 10.32 -3.67
C TRP A 173 18.40 11.39 -4.49
N ALA A 174 19.68 11.63 -4.21
CA ALA A 174 20.47 12.63 -4.94
C ALA A 174 20.63 12.28 -6.43
N GLY A 175 20.62 10.98 -6.77
CA GLY A 175 20.75 10.44 -8.13
C GLY A 175 19.45 10.23 -8.88
N LEU A 176 18.28 10.40 -8.22
CA LEU A 176 17.00 10.18 -8.87
C LEU A 176 16.72 11.23 -9.96
N ASP A 177 15.95 10.80 -10.96
CA ASP A 177 15.45 11.69 -11.99
C ASP A 177 14.71 12.89 -11.42
N ARG A 178 14.82 14.04 -12.10
CA ARG A 178 14.19 15.29 -11.67
C ARG A 178 12.68 15.12 -11.44
N GLU A 179 12.01 14.34 -12.26
CA GLU A 179 10.58 14.05 -12.14
C GLU A 179 10.24 13.38 -10.81
N VAL A 180 10.97 12.31 -10.47
CA VAL A 180 10.77 11.56 -9.21
C VAL A 180 11.01 12.48 -8.01
N ARG A 181 11.97 13.41 -8.09
CA ARG A 181 12.24 14.39 -7.04
C ARG A 181 11.15 15.46 -6.87
N THR A 182 10.17 15.54 -7.77
CA THR A 182 8.98 16.39 -7.57
C THR A 182 7.90 15.71 -6.73
N GLU A 183 7.98 14.39 -6.56
CA GLU A 183 7.10 13.64 -5.69
C GLU A 183 7.45 13.89 -4.20
N PRO A 184 6.51 13.63 -3.27
CA PRO A 184 6.78 13.89 -1.86
C PRO A 184 7.99 13.08 -1.36
N ARG A 185 9.06 13.77 -0.96
CA ARG A 185 10.29 13.12 -0.48
C ARG A 185 10.03 12.12 0.65
N GLN A 186 9.12 12.45 1.54
CA GLN A 186 8.72 11.58 2.66
C GLN A 186 8.02 10.27 2.23
N ALA A 187 7.55 10.18 0.99
CA ALA A 187 6.97 8.96 0.43
C ALA A 187 8.00 8.09 -0.29
N LEU A 188 9.24 8.57 -0.42
CA LEU A 188 10.32 7.88 -1.13
C LEU A 188 11.49 7.53 -0.21
N VAL A 189 11.93 8.48 0.63
CA VAL A 189 13.18 8.36 1.38
C VAL A 189 12.95 7.77 2.76
N ALA A 190 13.66 6.68 3.03
CA ALA A 190 13.74 6.02 4.33
C ALA A 190 15.15 6.08 4.90
N GLY A 191 15.23 6.07 6.24
CA GLY A 191 16.48 5.96 6.95
C GLY A 191 17.05 4.53 6.95
N PRO A 192 18.25 4.35 7.49
CA PRO A 192 18.81 3.02 7.75
C PRO A 192 17.96 2.29 8.78
N GLY A 193 17.72 1.00 8.54
CA GLY A 193 17.06 0.14 9.51
C GLY A 193 17.89 -0.05 10.79
N ARG A 194 17.30 -0.64 11.82
CA ARG A 194 18.01 -1.03 13.06
C ARG A 194 19.12 -2.03 12.81
N THR A 195 18.98 -2.82 11.76
CA THR A 195 20.00 -3.74 11.26
C THR A 195 21.15 -3.02 10.54
N GLY A 196 21.07 -1.70 10.35
CA GLY A 196 22.03 -0.90 9.60
C GLY A 196 21.88 -0.98 8.07
N VAL A 197 20.89 -1.71 7.58
CA VAL A 197 20.62 -1.81 6.14
C VAL A 197 20.00 -0.50 5.64
N PRO A 198 20.58 0.13 4.60
CA PRO A 198 20.08 1.38 4.07
C PRO A 198 18.63 1.26 3.56
N GLY A 199 17.80 2.26 3.86
CA GLY A 199 16.41 2.33 3.39
C GLY A 199 15.43 1.32 4.04
N LEU A 200 15.87 0.53 5.03
CA LEU A 200 15.04 -0.55 5.62
C LEU A 200 14.18 -0.09 6.81
N ALA A 201 14.38 1.11 7.33
CA ALA A 201 13.76 1.58 8.59
C ALA A 201 12.23 1.46 8.58
N ASP A 202 11.58 1.84 7.50
CA ASP A 202 10.12 1.86 7.40
C ASP A 202 9.54 0.45 7.22
N VAL A 203 10.24 -0.43 6.50
CA VAL A 203 9.89 -1.87 6.41
C VAL A 203 9.94 -2.53 7.79
N GLU A 204 11.01 -2.29 8.55
CA GLU A 204 11.15 -2.80 9.92
C GLU A 204 10.05 -2.27 10.84
N ALA A 205 9.73 -0.97 10.75
CA ALA A 205 8.67 -0.36 11.56
C ALA A 205 7.30 -0.99 11.29
N VAL A 206 6.94 -1.19 10.01
CA VAL A 206 5.67 -1.86 9.66
C VAL A 206 5.63 -3.30 10.16
N LEU A 207 6.71 -4.07 10.01
CA LEU A 207 6.80 -5.44 10.53
C LEU A 207 6.64 -5.50 12.05
N GLU A 208 7.31 -4.61 12.78
CA GLU A 208 7.25 -4.56 14.24
C GLU A 208 5.85 -4.18 14.75
N GLU A 209 5.27 -3.10 14.20
CA GLU A 209 3.93 -2.66 14.59
C GLU A 209 2.86 -3.71 14.24
N ALA A 210 2.96 -4.36 13.08
CA ALA A 210 1.99 -5.34 12.62
C ALA A 210 1.83 -6.53 13.59
N LEU A 211 2.86 -6.89 14.35
CA LEU A 211 2.76 -7.95 15.37
C LEU A 211 1.71 -7.69 16.44
N LEU A 212 1.40 -6.42 16.72
CA LEU A 212 0.40 -6.03 17.70
C LEU A 212 -1.03 -6.10 17.14
N TRP A 213 -1.18 -5.97 15.84
CA TRP A 213 -2.46 -5.79 15.17
C TRP A 213 -2.94 -7.02 14.42
N VAL A 214 -2.00 -7.73 13.77
CA VAL A 214 -2.32 -8.90 12.95
C VAL A 214 -2.69 -10.09 13.82
N GLY A 215 -3.84 -10.70 13.51
CA GLY A 215 -4.36 -11.89 14.15
C GLY A 215 -3.57 -13.16 13.81
N ARG A 216 -4.10 -14.29 14.27
CA ARG A 216 -3.62 -15.64 13.93
C ARG A 216 -4.81 -16.51 13.52
N PRO A 217 -4.95 -16.89 12.22
CA PRO A 217 -4.01 -16.61 11.13
C PRO A 217 -4.07 -15.16 10.64
N GLY A 218 -2.96 -14.68 10.07
CA GLY A 218 -2.88 -13.36 9.46
C GLY A 218 -1.65 -13.19 8.60
N ALA A 219 -1.57 -12.10 7.84
CA ALA A 219 -0.45 -11.84 6.93
C ALA A 219 -0.08 -10.36 6.83
N VAL A 220 1.20 -10.13 6.54
CA VAL A 220 1.77 -8.81 6.21
C VAL A 220 2.42 -8.93 4.83
N VAL A 221 2.12 -8.00 3.93
CA VAL A 221 2.71 -7.91 2.58
C VAL A 221 3.32 -6.53 2.42
N ILE A 222 4.63 -6.46 2.16
CA ILE A 222 5.37 -5.18 2.09
C ILE A 222 6.16 -5.11 0.79
N GLU A 223 6.01 -4.00 0.05
CA GLU A 223 6.90 -3.68 -1.06
C GLU A 223 8.29 -3.35 -0.54
N LEU A 224 9.32 -3.79 -1.27
CA LEU A 224 10.72 -3.51 -0.92
C LEU A 224 11.61 -3.36 -2.17
N ALA A 225 12.76 -2.73 -1.98
CA ALA A 225 13.80 -2.73 -2.99
C ALA A 225 14.50 -4.11 -3.04
N PRO A 226 14.92 -4.59 -4.23
CA PRO A 226 15.51 -5.92 -4.38
C PRO A 226 16.69 -6.21 -3.43
N HIS A 227 17.55 -5.23 -3.18
CA HIS A 227 18.71 -5.38 -2.31
C HIS A 227 18.37 -5.50 -0.82
N GLN A 228 17.11 -5.21 -0.42
CA GLN A 228 16.63 -5.29 0.96
C GLN A 228 16.01 -6.65 1.30
N ALA A 229 15.80 -7.52 0.29
CA ALA A 229 15.00 -8.74 0.41
C ALA A 229 15.48 -9.67 1.53
N ASP A 230 16.77 -9.99 1.56
CA ASP A 230 17.33 -10.92 2.54
C ASP A 230 17.25 -10.35 3.96
N ALA A 231 17.61 -9.08 4.13
CA ALA A 231 17.57 -8.42 5.43
C ALA A 231 16.13 -8.27 5.97
N ALA A 232 15.17 -7.97 5.09
CA ALA A 232 13.77 -7.89 5.46
C ALA A 232 13.21 -9.27 5.88
N GLN A 233 13.57 -10.35 5.17
CA GLN A 233 13.21 -11.72 5.55
C GLN A 233 13.78 -12.09 6.90
N ASP A 234 15.07 -11.83 7.11
CA ASP A 234 15.74 -12.16 8.37
C ASP A 234 15.13 -11.38 9.52
N ARG A 235 14.80 -10.10 9.30
CA ARG A 235 14.10 -9.29 10.31
C ARG A 235 12.72 -9.86 10.64
N ALA A 236 11.93 -10.24 9.66
CA ALA A 236 10.61 -10.84 9.88
C ALA A 236 10.72 -12.16 10.67
N ARG A 237 11.69 -13.03 10.35
CA ARG A 237 11.94 -14.27 11.11
C ARG A 237 12.36 -13.98 12.55
N GLN A 238 13.26 -13.03 12.79
CA GLN A 238 13.67 -12.60 14.13
C GLN A 238 12.51 -12.06 14.97
N LEU A 239 11.54 -11.41 14.33
CA LEU A 239 10.32 -10.90 14.96
C LEU A 239 9.31 -12.01 15.29
N GLY A 240 9.52 -13.25 14.82
CA GLY A 240 8.67 -14.39 15.13
C GLY A 240 7.49 -14.58 14.18
N TYR A 241 7.61 -14.12 12.94
CA TYR A 241 6.67 -14.54 11.89
C TYR A 241 6.94 -16.00 11.52
N ASP A 242 5.89 -16.80 11.40
CA ASP A 242 5.96 -18.25 11.26
C ASP A 242 6.40 -18.68 9.86
N GLU A 243 5.93 -17.98 8.83
CA GLU A 243 6.33 -18.18 7.44
C GLU A 243 6.77 -16.85 6.83
N VAL A 244 7.95 -16.84 6.20
CA VAL A 244 8.50 -15.64 5.57
C VAL A 244 9.07 -15.98 4.20
N ARG A 245 8.61 -15.27 3.17
CA ARG A 245 9.11 -15.40 1.79
C ARG A 245 9.09 -14.05 1.08
N VAL A 246 9.81 -13.97 -0.04
CA VAL A 246 9.77 -12.83 -0.95
C VAL A 246 9.30 -13.29 -2.31
N GLU A 247 8.31 -12.61 -2.86
CA GLU A 247 7.78 -12.84 -4.20
C GLU A 247 8.45 -11.86 -5.18
N PRO A 248 8.82 -12.34 -6.37
CA PRO A 248 9.40 -11.49 -7.40
C PRO A 248 8.36 -10.67 -8.15
N ASP A 249 8.82 -9.58 -8.78
CA ASP A 249 8.06 -8.86 -9.80
C ASP A 249 8.10 -9.62 -11.16
N LEU A 250 7.40 -9.09 -12.17
CA LEU A 250 7.36 -9.70 -13.52
C LEU A 250 8.72 -9.76 -14.21
N ALA A 251 9.70 -8.99 -13.75
CA ALA A 251 11.08 -9.03 -14.22
C ALA A 251 11.96 -10.03 -13.42
N GLY A 252 11.38 -10.75 -12.47
CA GLY A 252 12.08 -11.71 -11.63
C GLY A 252 12.89 -11.08 -10.48
N ARG A 253 12.70 -9.80 -10.20
CA ARG A 253 13.41 -9.09 -9.11
C ARG A 253 12.59 -9.23 -7.80
N PRO A 254 13.23 -9.50 -6.65
CA PRO A 254 12.56 -9.46 -5.35
C PRO A 254 11.73 -8.19 -5.17
N ARG A 255 10.44 -8.33 -4.79
CA ARG A 255 9.55 -7.16 -4.73
C ARG A 255 8.59 -7.14 -3.53
N ALA A 256 7.96 -8.25 -3.20
CA ALA A 256 6.98 -8.30 -2.12
C ALA A 256 7.43 -9.26 -1.03
N LEU A 257 7.73 -8.75 0.15
CA LEU A 257 7.88 -9.56 1.36
C LEU A 257 6.50 -10.02 1.82
N VAL A 258 6.36 -11.31 2.08
CA VAL A 258 5.18 -11.90 2.73
C VAL A 258 5.62 -12.48 4.07
N ALA A 259 5.02 -12.02 5.15
CA ALA A 259 5.26 -12.52 6.50
C ALA A 259 3.92 -12.94 7.12
N ARG A 260 3.79 -14.23 7.48
CA ARG A 260 2.54 -14.81 8.01
C ARG A 260 2.65 -15.10 9.49
N ARG A 261 1.52 -14.97 10.15
CA ARG A 261 1.27 -15.50 11.49
C ARG A 261 0.28 -16.67 11.37
N SER A 262 0.72 -17.87 11.70
CA SER A 262 -0.10 -19.08 11.64
C SER A 262 -1.18 -19.08 12.75
N GLY A 263 -2.29 -19.76 12.53
CA GLY A 263 -3.25 -20.06 13.57
C GLY A 263 -2.62 -20.93 14.67
N SER A 264 -3.13 -20.84 15.88
CA SER A 264 -2.80 -21.85 16.91
C SER A 264 -3.32 -23.21 16.44
N GLU A 265 -2.47 -24.23 16.48
CA GLU A 265 -2.92 -25.62 16.31
C GLU A 265 -3.83 -26.03 17.48
#